data_d14d8084118ebb0da6bdde5bd4bddad7
#
_entry.id   d14d8084118ebb0da6bdde5bd4bddad7
#
_cell.length_a   1.000
_cell.length_b   1.000
_cell.length_c   1.000
_cell.angle_alpha   90.00
_cell.angle_beta   90.00
_cell.angle_gamma   90.00
#
_symmetry.space_group_name_H-M   'P 1'
#
loop_
_entity.id
_entity.type
_entity.pdbx_description
1 polymer ?
#
loop_
_entity_poly.entity_id
_entity_poly.type
_entity_poly.pdbx_seq_one_letter_code
_entity_poly.pdbx_strand_id
1 'polypeptide(L)'
;MMVSEIEKKFEGYNIILINLDGMRSDSLDICKTLKEISKKSLYFPNMISVSPYTLAAHHSIITGLYPSEHGVDAYHSMFKFKNDVVTLPEILKRDGFFTACNVASERFMPEQGFDKYNVFDEYEIDYKTEHKKLLRELSNEKRFFLFLQYSKLHTHLVKEVLKK
;
A
#
# COMPACT_ATOMS: atom_id res chain seq x y z
N MET A 1 -28.88 -0.36 1.84
CA MET A 1 -29.19 0.70 0.84
C MET A 1 -27.95 1.52 0.48
N MET A 2 -27.20 2.08 1.43
CA MET A 2 -25.97 2.89 1.14
C MET A 2 -24.82 2.11 0.48
N VAL A 3 -24.59 0.85 0.83
CA VAL A 3 -23.50 0.04 0.27
C VAL A 3 -23.72 -0.22 -1.22
N SER A 4 -24.95 -0.56 -1.63
CA SER A 4 -25.27 -0.85 -3.05
C SER A 4 -25.16 0.38 -3.98
N GLU A 5 -25.31 1.60 -3.45
CA GLU A 5 -25.11 2.83 -4.23
C GLU A 5 -23.62 3.14 -4.42
N ILE A 6 -22.82 2.86 -3.40
CA ILE A 6 -21.34 2.99 -3.47
C ILE A 6 -20.77 1.96 -4.45
N GLU A 7 -21.20 0.72 -4.38
CA GLU A 7 -20.79 -0.35 -5.29
C GLU A 7 -21.05 0.01 -6.76
N LYS A 8 -22.26 0.48 -7.09
CA LYS A 8 -22.60 0.94 -8.45
C LYS A 8 -21.76 2.12 -8.93
N LYS A 9 -21.40 3.05 -8.03
CA LYS A 9 -20.61 4.23 -8.39
C LYS A 9 -19.19 3.89 -8.79
N PHE A 10 -18.62 2.81 -8.26
CA PHE A 10 -17.25 2.36 -8.54
C PHE A 10 -17.18 1.11 -9.44
N GLU A 11 -18.31 0.69 -10.01
CA GLU A 11 -18.34 -0.39 -10.97
C GLU A 11 -17.49 -0.03 -12.19
N GLY A 12 -16.55 -0.94 -12.55
CA GLY A 12 -15.62 -0.74 -13.66
C GLY A 12 -14.35 0.08 -13.35
N TYR A 13 -14.18 0.59 -12.12
CA TYR A 13 -12.95 1.28 -11.73
C TYR A 13 -11.85 0.30 -11.29
N ASN A 14 -10.62 0.66 -11.61
CA ASN A 14 -9.43 0.08 -11.00
C ASN A 14 -9.13 0.76 -9.66
N ILE A 15 -8.48 0.04 -8.75
CA ILE A 15 -8.09 0.56 -7.44
C ILE A 15 -6.57 0.57 -7.35
N ILE A 16 -6.00 1.74 -7.10
CA ILE A 16 -4.55 1.88 -6.86
C ILE A 16 -4.36 2.50 -5.47
N LEU A 17 -3.71 1.76 -4.57
CA LEU A 17 -3.32 2.21 -3.25
C LEU A 17 -1.83 2.50 -3.26
N ILE A 18 -1.47 3.78 -3.02
CA ILE A 18 -0.07 4.23 -3.03
C ILE A 18 0.34 4.59 -1.61
N ASN A 19 1.33 3.90 -1.09
CA ASN A 19 1.98 4.21 0.17
C ASN A 19 3.27 5.00 -0.09
N LEU A 20 3.39 6.18 0.52
CA LEU A 20 4.59 7.01 0.51
C LEU A 20 5.29 6.84 1.87
N ASP A 21 6.16 5.85 1.98
CA ASP A 21 6.81 5.47 3.23
C ASP A 21 7.74 6.58 3.74
N GLY A 22 7.57 6.94 5.02
CA GLY A 22 8.33 8.03 5.66
C GLY A 22 7.86 9.44 5.31
N MET A 23 6.76 9.62 4.56
CA MET A 23 6.23 10.94 4.26
C MET A 23 5.50 11.53 5.47
N ARG A 24 5.87 12.76 5.84
CA ARG A 24 5.20 13.53 6.90
C ARG A 24 4.02 14.33 6.32
N SER A 25 2.96 14.47 7.10
CA SER A 25 1.76 15.23 6.69
C SER A 25 2.05 16.71 6.43
N ASP A 26 2.99 17.31 7.17
CA ASP A 26 3.42 18.70 6.98
C ASP A 26 4.24 18.94 5.70
N SER A 27 4.67 17.86 5.02
CA SER A 27 5.36 17.93 3.73
C SER A 27 4.41 18.08 2.52
N LEU A 28 3.10 18.03 2.73
CA LEU A 28 2.12 18.16 1.64
C LEU A 28 2.27 19.48 0.89
N ASP A 29 2.54 20.58 1.60
CA ASP A 29 2.63 21.92 1.02
C ASP A 29 3.84 22.11 0.09
N ILE A 30 4.91 21.37 0.28
CA ILE A 30 6.11 21.43 -0.56
C ILE A 30 6.03 20.48 -1.76
N CYS A 31 5.16 19.48 -1.74
CA CYS A 31 4.95 18.57 -2.86
C CYS A 31 3.81 19.07 -3.76
N LYS A 32 4.16 19.79 -4.84
CA LYS A 32 3.18 20.38 -5.78
C LYS A 32 2.16 19.35 -6.29
N THR A 33 2.60 18.17 -6.67
CA THR A 33 1.73 17.12 -7.21
C THR A 33 0.69 16.66 -6.19
N LEU A 34 1.10 16.38 -4.96
CA LEU A 34 0.16 15.95 -3.91
C LEU A 34 -0.79 17.07 -3.51
N LYS A 35 -0.31 18.32 -3.49
CA LYS A 35 -1.14 19.50 -3.25
C LYS A 35 -2.22 19.67 -4.34
N GLU A 36 -1.90 19.43 -5.59
CA GLU A 36 -2.89 19.48 -6.68
C GLU A 36 -3.88 18.30 -6.61
N ILE A 37 -3.43 17.11 -6.24
CA ILE A 37 -4.30 15.95 -6.03
C ILE A 37 -5.26 16.23 -4.86
N SER A 38 -4.78 16.74 -3.74
CA SER A 38 -5.61 17.01 -2.55
C SER A 38 -6.76 17.97 -2.82
N LYS A 39 -6.58 18.94 -3.74
CA LYS A 39 -7.65 19.87 -4.15
C LYS A 39 -8.78 19.22 -4.95
N LYS A 40 -8.54 18.04 -5.53
CA LYS A 40 -9.46 17.33 -6.42
C LYS A 40 -9.95 16.00 -5.85
N SER A 41 -9.64 15.73 -4.59
CA SER A 41 -9.91 14.47 -3.90
C SER A 41 -10.49 14.69 -2.50
N LEU A 42 -10.93 13.61 -1.87
CA LEU A 42 -11.20 13.63 -0.44
C LEU A 42 -9.87 13.64 0.31
N TYR A 43 -9.66 14.62 1.15
CA TYR A 43 -8.46 14.77 1.97
C TYR A 43 -8.79 14.57 3.45
N PHE A 44 -8.02 13.71 4.14
CA PHE A 44 -8.20 13.37 5.56
C PHE A 44 -6.97 13.84 6.36
N PRO A 45 -6.93 15.10 6.82
CA PRO A 45 -5.73 15.67 7.48
C PRO A 45 -5.42 15.02 8.83
N ASN A 46 -6.41 14.45 9.49
CA ASN A 46 -6.30 13.86 10.83
C ASN A 46 -6.20 12.33 10.81
N MET A 47 -5.74 11.74 9.70
CA MET A 47 -5.51 10.30 9.62
C MET A 47 -4.37 9.90 10.56
N ILE A 48 -4.60 8.89 11.39
CA ILE A 48 -3.62 8.39 12.37
C ILE A 48 -3.21 6.98 11.96
N SER A 49 -1.90 6.74 11.88
CA SER A 49 -1.38 5.38 11.71
C SER A 49 -1.51 4.60 13.03
N VAL A 50 -1.88 3.33 12.90
CA VAL A 50 -2.00 2.43 14.07
C VAL A 50 -0.64 1.99 14.63
N SER A 51 0.45 2.18 13.87
CA SER A 51 1.80 1.81 14.25
C SER A 51 2.83 2.72 13.59
N PRO A 52 3.97 3.00 14.23
CA PRO A 52 5.09 3.73 13.65
C PRO A 52 5.96 2.84 12.73
N TYR A 53 5.65 1.55 12.61
CA TYR A 53 6.41 0.59 11.81
C TYR A 53 5.69 0.21 10.52
N THR A 54 6.40 0.23 9.40
CA THR A 54 5.91 -0.16 8.07
C THR A 54 5.24 -1.54 8.11
N LEU A 55 5.89 -2.51 8.75
CA LEU A 55 5.42 -3.88 8.87
C LEU A 55 4.00 -3.94 9.45
N ALA A 56 3.78 -3.43 10.66
CA ALA A 56 2.49 -3.48 11.32
C ALA A 56 1.45 -2.58 10.64
N ALA A 57 1.86 -1.38 10.18
CA ALA A 57 0.97 -0.46 9.48
C ALA A 57 0.42 -1.04 8.17
N HIS A 58 1.28 -1.68 7.35
CA HIS A 58 0.84 -2.30 6.09
C HIS A 58 -0.11 -3.48 6.33
N HIS A 59 0.18 -4.33 7.32
CA HIS A 59 -0.72 -5.41 7.68
C HIS A 59 -2.09 -4.88 8.13
N SER A 60 -2.11 -3.79 8.89
CA SER A 60 -3.37 -3.13 9.29
C SER A 60 -4.11 -2.51 8.10
N ILE A 61 -3.40 -1.86 7.17
CA ILE A 61 -4.01 -1.28 5.95
C ILE A 61 -4.70 -2.38 5.12
N ILE A 62 -4.05 -3.53 4.96
CA ILE A 62 -4.56 -4.59 4.08
C ILE A 62 -5.63 -5.47 4.73
N THR A 63 -5.76 -5.43 6.04
CA THR A 63 -6.72 -6.27 6.79
C THR A 63 -7.85 -5.46 7.44
N GLY A 64 -7.65 -4.16 7.68
CA GLY A 64 -8.55 -3.33 8.47
C GLY A 64 -8.52 -3.65 9.97
N LEU A 65 -7.54 -4.44 10.45
CA LEU A 65 -7.41 -4.90 11.83
C LEU A 65 -6.27 -4.18 12.56
N TYR A 66 -6.32 -4.14 13.88
CA TYR A 66 -5.20 -3.70 14.70
C TYR A 66 -4.09 -4.77 14.78
N PRO A 67 -2.83 -4.38 15.11
CA PRO A 67 -1.70 -5.30 15.24
C PRO A 67 -1.97 -6.49 16.17
N SER A 68 -2.65 -6.28 17.28
CA SER A 68 -3.07 -7.34 18.22
C SER A 68 -4.03 -8.36 17.61
N GLU A 69 -4.80 -7.96 16.61
CA GLU A 69 -5.79 -8.80 15.93
C GLU A 69 -5.16 -9.60 14.80
N HIS A 70 -4.38 -8.95 13.90
CA HIS A 70 -3.71 -9.65 12.79
C HIS A 70 -2.39 -10.31 13.20
N GLY A 71 -1.85 -10.05 14.39
CA GLY A 71 -0.71 -10.74 14.98
C GLY A 71 0.67 -10.17 14.66
N VAL A 72 0.78 -9.15 13.80
CA VAL A 72 2.05 -8.54 13.40
C VAL A 72 2.19 -7.16 14.03
N ASP A 73 2.95 -7.05 15.12
CA ASP A 73 3.13 -5.79 15.87
C ASP A 73 4.52 -5.17 15.68
N ALA A 74 5.58 -5.99 15.57
CA ALA A 74 6.95 -5.53 15.41
C ALA A 74 7.80 -6.49 14.56
N TYR A 75 9.06 -6.11 14.29
CA TYR A 75 10.00 -6.92 13.48
C TYR A 75 10.51 -8.19 14.15
N HIS A 76 9.99 -8.57 15.29
CA HIS A 76 10.37 -9.79 15.99
C HIS A 76 9.65 -11.01 15.42
N SER A 77 10.37 -12.13 15.31
CA SER A 77 9.85 -13.39 14.77
C SER A 77 8.69 -14.02 15.57
N MET A 78 8.46 -13.55 16.80
CA MET A 78 7.31 -13.97 17.61
C MET A 78 5.98 -13.41 17.10
N PHE A 79 6.00 -12.29 16.38
CA PHE A 79 4.82 -11.70 15.78
C PHE A 79 4.64 -12.28 14.38
N LYS A 80 3.61 -13.09 14.21
CA LYS A 80 3.29 -13.75 12.96
C LYS A 80 1.89 -13.38 12.51
N PHE A 81 1.74 -13.15 11.22
CA PHE A 81 0.44 -12.98 10.61
C PHE A 81 -0.43 -14.21 10.83
N LYS A 82 -1.65 -14.01 11.31
CA LYS A 82 -2.57 -15.10 11.61
C LYS A 82 -3.20 -15.64 10.33
N ASN A 83 -3.25 -16.96 10.21
CA ASN A 83 -3.73 -17.64 9.00
C ASN A 83 -5.24 -17.50 8.72
N ASP A 84 -6.02 -17.13 9.73
CA ASP A 84 -7.48 -16.95 9.67
C ASP A 84 -7.91 -15.52 9.32
N VAL A 85 -6.94 -14.60 9.19
CA VAL A 85 -7.19 -13.22 8.82
C VAL A 85 -7.39 -13.11 7.32
N VAL A 86 -8.53 -12.55 6.91
CA VAL A 86 -8.84 -12.27 5.51
C VAL A 86 -8.27 -10.91 5.12
N THR A 87 -7.64 -10.85 3.95
CA THR A 87 -7.01 -9.63 3.42
C THR A 87 -7.90 -8.93 2.39
N LEU A 88 -7.70 -7.63 2.22
CA LEU A 88 -8.37 -6.85 1.17
C LEU A 88 -8.15 -7.42 -0.25
N PRO A 89 -6.93 -7.87 -0.64
CA PRO A 89 -6.74 -8.55 -1.92
C PRO A 89 -7.61 -9.80 -2.09
N GLU A 90 -7.77 -10.62 -1.06
CA GLU A 90 -8.66 -11.80 -1.15
C GLU A 90 -10.12 -11.42 -1.36
N ILE A 91 -10.59 -10.37 -0.69
CA ILE A 91 -11.96 -9.86 -0.86
C ILE A 91 -12.14 -9.36 -2.30
N LEU A 92 -11.21 -8.52 -2.79
CA LEU A 92 -11.27 -7.96 -4.13
C LEU A 92 -11.12 -9.04 -5.22
N LYS A 93 -10.30 -10.06 -4.98
CA LYS A 93 -10.16 -11.21 -5.89
C LYS A 93 -11.46 -11.99 -6.03
N ARG A 94 -12.18 -12.22 -4.93
CA ARG A 94 -13.54 -12.83 -4.95
C ARG A 94 -14.53 -11.97 -5.75
N ASP A 95 -14.31 -10.65 -5.78
CA ASP A 95 -15.11 -9.68 -6.54
C ASP A 95 -14.61 -9.47 -8.00
N GLY A 96 -13.69 -10.32 -8.47
CA GLY A 96 -13.21 -10.36 -9.84
C GLY A 96 -12.12 -9.35 -10.19
N PHE A 97 -11.40 -8.81 -9.22
CA PHE A 97 -10.20 -8.02 -9.46
C PHE A 97 -8.98 -8.92 -9.65
N PHE A 98 -8.11 -8.58 -10.59
CA PHE A 98 -6.73 -9.04 -10.57
C PHE A 98 -5.96 -8.23 -9.52
N THR A 99 -5.25 -8.89 -8.61
CA THR A 99 -4.64 -8.24 -7.46
C THR A 99 -3.12 -8.27 -7.57
N ALA A 100 -2.49 -7.10 -7.45
CA ALA A 100 -1.05 -6.96 -7.58
C ALA A 100 -0.46 -6.09 -6.48
N CYS A 101 0.79 -6.37 -6.09
CA CYS A 101 1.56 -5.47 -5.24
C CYS A 101 3.02 -5.34 -5.69
N ASN A 102 3.65 -4.23 -5.27
CA ASN A 102 5.05 -3.96 -5.44
C ASN A 102 5.58 -3.34 -4.14
N VAL A 103 6.41 -4.09 -3.40
CA VAL A 103 6.88 -3.77 -2.05
C VAL A 103 8.38 -3.97 -1.90
N ALA A 104 9.01 -3.28 -0.94
CA ALA A 104 10.46 -3.36 -0.73
C ALA A 104 10.89 -4.64 0.03
N SER A 105 9.97 -5.36 0.65
CA SER A 105 10.29 -6.59 1.38
C SER A 105 9.06 -7.48 1.52
N GLU A 106 9.27 -8.79 1.43
CA GLU A 106 8.26 -9.81 1.72
C GLU A 106 7.66 -9.70 3.13
N ARG A 107 8.42 -9.10 4.06
CA ARG A 107 7.96 -8.89 5.43
C ARG A 107 6.94 -7.76 5.54
N PHE A 108 6.95 -6.80 4.63
CA PHE A 108 6.12 -5.60 4.73
C PHE A 108 4.67 -5.83 4.36
N MET A 109 4.39 -6.88 3.61
CA MET A 109 3.04 -7.18 3.12
C MET A 109 2.85 -8.70 3.05
N PRO A 110 1.72 -9.25 3.53
CA PRO A 110 1.42 -10.66 3.30
C PRO A 110 1.17 -10.90 1.82
N GLU A 111 1.72 -11.99 1.27
CA GLU A 111 1.47 -12.40 -0.12
C GLU A 111 0.02 -12.84 -0.35
N GLN A 112 -0.67 -13.16 0.74
CA GLN A 112 -2.03 -13.71 0.76
C GLN A 112 -3.01 -12.83 -0.04
N GLY A 113 -3.64 -13.43 -1.05
CA GLY A 113 -4.67 -12.84 -1.90
C GLY A 113 -4.13 -12.10 -3.13
N PHE A 114 -2.82 -11.89 -3.29
CA PHE A 114 -2.27 -11.30 -4.49
C PHE A 114 -2.05 -12.32 -5.61
N ASP A 115 -2.45 -11.98 -6.85
CA ASP A 115 -2.16 -12.74 -8.06
C ASP A 115 -0.75 -12.47 -8.56
N LYS A 116 -0.25 -11.25 -8.34
CA LYS A 116 1.10 -10.83 -8.67
C LYS A 116 1.75 -10.15 -7.47
N TYR A 117 2.83 -10.73 -6.99
CA TYR A 117 3.56 -10.26 -5.84
C TYR A 117 5.01 -9.95 -6.22
N ASN A 118 5.37 -8.66 -6.27
CA ASN A 118 6.70 -8.21 -6.64
C ASN A 118 7.42 -7.61 -5.43
N VAL A 119 8.64 -8.07 -5.20
CA VAL A 119 9.57 -7.50 -4.23
C VAL A 119 10.69 -6.80 -4.97
N PHE A 120 11.02 -5.58 -4.57
CA PHE A 120 12.10 -4.80 -5.17
C PHE A 120 13.19 -4.46 -4.16
N ASP A 121 14.41 -4.24 -4.67
CA ASP A 121 15.49 -3.64 -3.88
C ASP A 121 15.25 -2.13 -3.78
N GLU A 122 15.02 -1.61 -2.57
CA GLU A 122 14.71 -0.19 -2.33
C GLU A 122 15.88 0.76 -2.64
N TYR A 123 17.09 0.24 -2.78
CA TYR A 123 18.30 1.00 -3.12
C TYR A 123 18.53 1.11 -4.62
N GLU A 124 18.08 0.12 -5.39
CA GLU A 124 18.35 -0.02 -6.83
C GLU A 124 17.15 0.29 -7.72
N ILE A 125 15.92 0.30 -7.17
CA ILE A 125 14.70 0.46 -7.97
C ILE A 125 14.63 1.80 -8.71
N ASP A 126 14.35 1.74 -10.01
CA ASP A 126 13.77 2.86 -10.78
C ASP A 126 12.24 2.78 -10.76
N TYR A 127 11.63 3.45 -9.79
CA TYR A 127 10.17 3.49 -9.61
C TYR A 127 9.42 3.88 -10.87
N LYS A 128 9.96 4.83 -11.66
CA LYS A 128 9.30 5.32 -12.86
C LYS A 128 9.19 4.23 -13.93
N THR A 129 10.25 3.47 -14.12
CA THR A 129 10.29 2.38 -15.11
C THR A 129 9.47 1.20 -14.62
N GLU A 130 9.70 0.73 -13.39
CA GLU A 130 9.04 -0.45 -12.84
C GLU A 130 7.52 -0.26 -12.69
N HIS A 131 7.08 0.87 -12.14
CA HIS A 131 5.65 1.11 -11.98
C HIS A 131 4.94 1.35 -13.33
N LYS A 132 5.59 1.98 -14.31
CA LYS A 132 5.03 2.08 -15.67
C LYS A 132 4.89 0.72 -16.34
N LYS A 133 5.88 -0.16 -16.19
CA LYS A 133 5.83 -1.53 -16.70
C LYS A 133 4.66 -2.28 -16.08
N LEU A 134 4.56 -2.26 -14.75
CA LEU A 134 3.49 -2.92 -14.01
C LEU A 134 2.09 -2.40 -14.41
N LEU A 135 1.92 -1.09 -14.51
CA LEU A 135 0.65 -0.51 -14.94
C LEU A 135 0.27 -0.88 -16.39
N ARG A 136 1.25 -1.01 -17.30
CA ARG A 136 0.99 -1.49 -18.67
C ARG A 136 0.55 -2.96 -18.68
N GLU A 137 1.19 -3.80 -17.88
CA GLU A 137 0.80 -5.20 -17.73
C GLU A 137 -0.64 -5.30 -17.20
N LEU A 138 -0.96 -4.56 -16.14
CA LEU A 138 -2.28 -4.56 -15.53
C LEU A 138 -3.37 -3.89 -16.40
N SER A 139 -3.00 -3.07 -17.37
CA SER A 139 -3.98 -2.44 -18.28
C SER A 139 -4.69 -3.46 -19.19
N ASN A 140 -4.20 -4.68 -19.28
CA ASN A 140 -4.86 -5.79 -20.00
C ASN A 140 -5.91 -6.51 -19.14
N GLU A 141 -5.93 -6.25 -17.83
CA GLU A 141 -6.91 -6.83 -16.93
C GLU A 141 -8.23 -6.04 -16.96
N LYS A 142 -9.34 -6.74 -16.83
CA LYS A 142 -10.67 -6.12 -16.83
C LYS A 142 -10.84 -5.14 -15.67
N ARG A 143 -10.40 -5.55 -14.48
CA ARG A 143 -10.37 -4.76 -13.23
C ARG A 143 -9.15 -5.18 -12.43
N PHE A 144 -8.43 -4.22 -11.85
CA PHE A 144 -7.30 -4.56 -10.99
C PHE A 144 -7.25 -3.74 -9.70
N PHE A 145 -6.69 -4.35 -8.68
CA PHE A 145 -6.20 -3.70 -7.45
C PHE A 145 -4.68 -3.72 -7.46
N LEU A 146 -4.07 -2.58 -7.23
CA LEU A 146 -2.61 -2.45 -7.19
C LEU A 146 -2.19 -1.73 -5.92
N PHE A 147 -1.35 -2.38 -5.11
CA PHE A 147 -0.64 -1.75 -3.99
C PHE A 147 0.78 -1.37 -4.42
N LEU A 148 1.16 -0.11 -4.23
CA LEU A 148 2.49 0.41 -4.53
C LEU A 148 3.12 1.01 -3.29
N GLN A 149 4.32 0.56 -2.92
CA GLN A 149 5.16 1.18 -1.91
C GLN A 149 6.24 2.05 -2.54
N TYR A 150 6.36 3.28 -2.08
CA TYR A 150 7.47 4.20 -2.39
C TYR A 150 8.30 4.40 -1.12
N SER A 151 9.46 3.76 -1.01
CA SER A 151 10.35 3.82 0.16
C SER A 151 11.47 4.87 0.02
N LYS A 152 11.57 5.56 -1.11
CA LYS A 152 12.71 6.44 -1.41
C LYS A 152 12.92 7.57 -0.38
N LEU A 153 11.86 8.11 0.18
CA LEU A 153 11.97 9.13 1.24
C LEU A 153 12.59 8.54 2.50
N HIS A 154 12.11 7.40 2.94
CA HIS A 154 12.64 6.66 4.08
C HIS A 154 14.10 6.27 3.86
N THR A 155 14.44 5.66 2.73
CA THR A 155 15.77 5.20 2.37
C THR A 155 16.77 6.36 2.29
N HIS A 156 16.36 7.51 1.76
CA HIS A 156 17.20 8.70 1.70
C HIS A 156 17.54 9.22 3.09
N LEU A 157 16.56 9.33 3.97
CA LEU A 157 16.76 9.77 5.36
C LEU A 157 17.72 8.84 6.12
N VAL A 158 17.56 7.52 5.98
CA VAL A 158 18.46 6.52 6.61
C VAL A 158 19.89 6.69 6.11
N LYS A 159 20.11 6.83 4.79
CA LYS A 159 21.42 7.06 4.21
C LYS A 159 22.09 8.33 4.75
N GLU A 160 21.36 9.42 4.91
CA GLU A 160 21.90 10.68 5.45
C GLU A 160 22.27 10.56 6.94
N VAL A 161 21.50 9.83 7.73
CA VAL A 161 21.80 9.59 9.15
C VAL A 161 23.04 8.69 9.31
N LEU A 162 23.20 7.66 8.48
CA LEU A 162 24.35 6.75 8.57
C LEU A 162 25.66 7.32 8.05
N LYS A 163 25.64 8.46 7.35
CA LYS A 163 26.85 9.17 6.91
C LYS A 163 27.47 10.07 8.00
N LYS A 164 26.78 10.31 9.10
CA LYS A 164 27.24 11.09 10.26
C LYS A 164 27.84 10.20 11.33
#